data_1832bcc5de68969a434365123c0faaee
#
_entry.id   1832bcc5de68969a434365123c0faaee
#
_cell.length_a   1.000
_cell.length_b   1.000
_cell.length_c   1.000
_cell.angle_alpha   90.00
_cell.angle_beta   90.00
_cell.angle_gamma   90.00
#
_symmetry.space_group_name_H-M   'P 1'
#
loop_
_entity.id
_entity.type
_entity.pdbx_description
1 polymer ?
#
loop_
_entity_poly.entity_id
_entity_poly.type
_entity_poly.pdbx_seq_one_letter_code
_entity_poly.pdbx_strand_id
1 'polypeptide(L)'
;MKFDIFHFVQKEICILEFIKELEMSLKQNGATLVGYSNVYENLPENLRELKFAITIVVRLSDFIIDEITDKPTYTYFHHYRTVNALIDQITLRGMLLIQDRGYKALAVPASQTVNDVEDKYSGIFPHKTAAVKAGLGWIGKSGLFISSQYGPRVRLGTILTDMEIACNNTVIPCKCGDCNKCVESCPAMALSGKSWVQGC
;
A
#
# COMPACT_ATOMS: atom_id res chain seq x y z
N MET A 1 10.51 -35.63 -18.15
CA MET A 1 11.27 -34.82 -17.15
C MET A 1 12.01 -33.62 -17.71
N LYS A 2 12.64 -33.63 -18.89
CA LYS A 2 13.28 -32.40 -19.47
C LYS A 2 12.28 -31.41 -20.07
N PHE A 3 11.11 -31.84 -20.53
CA PHE A 3 10.06 -30.98 -21.11
C PHE A 3 9.37 -30.11 -20.05
N ASP A 4 9.21 -30.60 -18.82
CA ASP A 4 8.55 -29.87 -17.73
C ASP A 4 9.39 -28.69 -17.20
N ILE A 5 10.71 -28.88 -17.12
CA ILE A 5 11.62 -27.84 -16.62
C ILE A 5 11.69 -26.65 -17.58
N PHE A 6 11.72 -26.90 -18.88
CA PHE A 6 11.78 -25.83 -19.88
C PHE A 6 10.48 -25.01 -19.91
N HIS A 7 9.34 -25.67 -19.81
CA HIS A 7 8.04 -25.00 -19.76
C HIS A 7 7.86 -24.18 -18.49
N PHE A 8 8.36 -24.68 -17.34
CA PHE A 8 8.34 -23.97 -16.07
C PHE A 8 9.21 -22.69 -16.10
N VAL A 9 10.46 -22.82 -16.58
CA VAL A 9 11.38 -21.67 -16.72
C VAL A 9 10.82 -20.61 -17.68
N GLN A 10 10.23 -21.03 -18.80
CA GLN A 10 9.62 -20.11 -19.75
C GLN A 10 8.43 -19.33 -19.14
N LYS A 11 7.63 -19.99 -18.30
CA LYS A 11 6.51 -19.37 -17.60
C LYS A 11 7.00 -18.34 -16.56
N GLU A 12 8.04 -18.66 -15.80
CA GLU A 12 8.64 -17.72 -14.83
C GLU A 12 9.23 -16.48 -15.50
N ILE A 13 9.94 -16.65 -16.63
CA ILE A 13 10.48 -15.53 -17.41
C ILE A 13 9.36 -14.62 -17.90
N CYS A 14 8.28 -15.17 -18.43
CA CYS A 14 7.12 -14.41 -18.90
C CYS A 14 6.45 -13.61 -17.76
N ILE A 15 6.33 -14.21 -16.56
CA ILE A 15 5.78 -13.51 -15.39
C ILE A 15 6.70 -12.36 -14.95
N LEU A 16 8.01 -12.57 -14.92
CA LEU A 16 8.98 -11.51 -14.54
C LEU A 16 8.97 -10.34 -15.53
N GLU A 17 8.86 -10.61 -16.82
CA GLU A 17 8.72 -9.57 -17.84
C GLU A 17 7.41 -8.79 -17.66
N PHE A 18 6.31 -9.49 -17.44
CA PHE A 18 5.02 -8.84 -17.19
C PHE A 18 5.02 -8.00 -15.90
N ILE A 19 5.65 -8.46 -14.83
CA ILE A 19 5.78 -7.66 -13.59
C ILE A 19 6.52 -6.34 -13.86
N LYS A 20 7.56 -6.35 -14.68
CA LYS A 20 8.28 -5.12 -15.08
C LYS A 20 7.41 -4.19 -15.92
N GLU A 21 6.66 -4.73 -16.88
CA GLU A 21 5.70 -3.96 -17.69
C GLU A 21 4.61 -3.33 -16.80
N LEU A 22 4.06 -4.11 -15.88
CA LEU A 22 3.05 -3.67 -14.94
C LEU A 22 3.59 -2.54 -14.05
N GLU A 23 4.78 -2.72 -13.45
CA GLU A 23 5.41 -1.69 -12.61
C GLU A 23 5.66 -0.39 -13.39
N MET A 24 6.14 -0.51 -14.62
CA MET A 24 6.36 0.63 -15.51
C MET A 24 5.04 1.36 -15.81
N SER A 25 3.98 0.62 -16.12
CA SER A 25 2.65 1.17 -16.34
C SER A 25 2.10 1.88 -15.11
N LEU A 26 2.21 1.28 -13.91
CA LEU A 26 1.78 1.89 -12.65
C LEU A 26 2.52 3.21 -12.39
N LYS A 27 3.85 3.24 -12.60
CA LYS A 27 4.67 4.45 -12.44
C LYS A 27 4.34 5.54 -13.46
N GLN A 28 4.13 5.18 -14.71
CA GLN A 28 3.71 6.13 -15.78
C GLN A 28 2.34 6.75 -15.49
N ASN A 29 1.46 6.03 -14.76
CA ASN A 29 0.15 6.52 -14.35
C ASN A 29 0.18 7.29 -13.01
N GLY A 30 1.34 7.51 -12.39
CA GLY A 30 1.50 8.36 -11.22
C GLY A 30 1.91 7.68 -9.92
N ALA A 31 2.14 6.36 -9.92
CA ALA A 31 2.72 5.72 -8.74
C ALA A 31 4.14 6.22 -8.50
N THR A 32 4.43 6.70 -7.29
CA THR A 32 5.77 7.12 -6.88
C THR A 32 6.64 5.91 -6.53
N LEU A 33 6.08 4.95 -5.80
CA LEU A 33 6.71 3.67 -5.49
C LEU A 33 5.72 2.53 -5.74
N VAL A 34 6.27 1.38 -6.10
CA VAL A 34 5.54 0.11 -6.20
C VAL A 34 6.30 -0.93 -5.38
N GLY A 35 5.59 -1.78 -4.67
CA GLY A 35 6.17 -2.88 -3.90
C GLY A 35 5.28 -4.10 -3.90
N TYR A 36 5.87 -5.25 -3.62
CA TYR A 36 5.23 -6.57 -3.71
C TYR A 36 5.34 -7.29 -2.38
N SER A 37 4.27 -7.97 -1.98
CA SER A 37 4.25 -8.74 -0.72
C SER A 37 3.30 -9.92 -0.79
N ASN A 38 3.61 -10.97 -0.02
CA ASN A 38 2.66 -12.04 0.28
C ASN A 38 1.88 -11.64 1.54
N VAL A 39 0.57 -11.55 1.40
CA VAL A 39 -0.35 -11.07 2.46
C VAL A 39 -1.34 -12.14 2.92
N TYR A 40 -1.14 -13.39 2.55
CA TYR A 40 -2.05 -14.51 2.81
C TYR A 40 -2.56 -14.55 4.25
N GLU A 41 -1.67 -14.39 5.23
CA GLU A 41 -2.01 -14.43 6.66
C GLU A 41 -2.87 -13.25 7.14
N ASN A 42 -2.93 -12.16 6.37
CA ASN A 42 -3.65 -10.93 6.70
C ASN A 42 -4.98 -10.79 5.95
N LEU A 43 -5.31 -11.76 5.11
CA LEU A 43 -6.52 -11.73 4.31
C LEU A 43 -7.71 -12.34 5.06
N PRO A 44 -8.90 -11.74 4.97
CA PRO A 44 -10.12 -12.37 5.37
C PRO A 44 -10.38 -13.63 4.52
N GLU A 45 -11.18 -14.55 5.01
CA GLU A 45 -11.38 -15.87 4.40
C GLU A 45 -11.85 -15.80 2.94
N ASN A 46 -12.74 -14.89 2.62
CA ASN A 46 -13.29 -14.68 1.29
C ASN A 46 -12.29 -14.09 0.27
N LEU A 47 -11.11 -13.60 0.71
CA LEU A 47 -10.05 -13.07 -0.16
C LEU A 47 -8.78 -13.92 -0.16
N ARG A 48 -8.73 -15.03 0.55
CA ARG A 48 -7.53 -15.87 0.72
C ARG A 48 -6.94 -16.42 -0.57
N GLU A 49 -7.71 -16.48 -1.64
CA GLU A 49 -7.17 -16.86 -2.96
C GLU A 49 -6.23 -15.80 -3.53
N LEU A 50 -6.40 -14.51 -3.19
CA LEU A 50 -5.61 -13.39 -3.71
C LEU A 50 -4.37 -13.11 -2.82
N LYS A 51 -3.47 -14.08 -2.73
CA LYS A 51 -2.38 -14.16 -1.75
C LYS A 51 -1.34 -13.04 -1.84
N PHE A 52 -1.23 -12.39 -3.01
CA PHE A 52 -0.19 -11.41 -3.28
C PHE A 52 -0.78 -10.01 -3.36
N ALA A 53 -0.03 -9.04 -2.85
CA ALA A 53 -0.39 -7.64 -2.89
C ALA A 53 0.64 -6.83 -3.68
N ILE A 54 0.15 -5.98 -4.57
CA ILE A 54 0.93 -4.94 -5.25
C ILE A 54 0.56 -3.63 -4.57
N THR A 55 1.49 -3.07 -3.84
CA THR A 55 1.32 -1.80 -3.14
C THR A 55 1.73 -0.64 -4.02
N ILE A 56 0.85 0.35 -4.15
CA ILE A 56 1.08 1.61 -4.84
C ILE A 56 1.24 2.71 -3.77
N VAL A 57 2.30 3.51 -3.90
CA VAL A 57 2.51 4.70 -3.08
C VAL A 57 2.48 5.92 -3.98
N VAL A 58 1.71 6.93 -3.61
CA VAL A 58 1.70 8.24 -4.26
C VAL A 58 2.15 9.28 -3.23
N ARG A 59 3.20 10.05 -3.57
CA ARG A 59 3.70 11.15 -2.74
C ARG A 59 2.74 12.33 -2.78
N LEU A 60 2.49 12.93 -1.62
CA LEU A 60 1.76 14.18 -1.50
C LEU A 60 2.67 15.37 -1.78
N SER A 61 2.09 16.50 -2.22
CA SER A 61 2.83 17.74 -2.42
C SER A 61 3.35 18.29 -1.09
N ASP A 62 4.66 18.50 -0.99
CA ASP A 62 5.25 19.09 0.20
C ASP A 62 4.71 20.50 0.45
N PHE A 63 4.55 21.30 -0.60
CA PHE A 63 4.02 22.67 -0.51
C PHE A 63 2.64 22.68 0.15
N ILE A 64 1.74 21.78 -0.26
CA ILE A 64 0.37 21.69 0.31
C ILE A 64 0.40 21.20 1.75
N ILE A 65 1.29 20.25 2.08
CA ILE A 65 1.43 19.74 3.45
C ILE A 65 2.00 20.82 4.37
N ASP A 66 2.96 21.60 3.90
CA ASP A 66 3.62 22.65 4.69
C ASP A 66 2.70 23.87 4.98
N GLU A 67 1.60 24.02 4.24
CA GLU A 67 0.53 25.01 4.56
C GLU A 67 -0.26 24.64 5.83
N ILE A 68 -0.21 23.39 6.29
CA ILE A 68 -0.98 22.93 7.46
C ILE A 68 -0.27 23.36 8.73
N THR A 69 -0.93 24.19 9.55
CA THR A 69 -0.43 24.62 10.86
C THR A 69 -1.18 23.93 12.00
N ASP A 70 -2.40 24.36 12.28
CA ASP A 70 -3.25 23.89 13.38
C ASP A 70 -4.42 23.03 12.91
N LYS A 71 -4.83 23.18 11.65
CA LYS A 71 -5.96 22.46 11.05
C LYS A 71 -5.73 22.22 9.56
N PRO A 72 -6.37 21.19 8.98
CA PRO A 72 -6.32 20.95 7.54
C PRO A 72 -6.86 22.15 6.74
N THR A 73 -6.13 22.53 5.67
CA THR A 73 -6.56 23.57 4.73
C THR A 73 -7.56 23.00 3.69
N TYR A 74 -8.32 23.88 3.02
CA TYR A 74 -9.17 23.46 1.90
C TYR A 74 -8.34 22.89 0.74
N THR A 75 -7.15 23.45 0.50
CA THR A 75 -6.19 22.97 -0.50
C THR A 75 -5.75 21.54 -0.19
N TYR A 76 -5.39 21.27 1.07
CA TYR A 76 -5.05 19.93 1.52
C TYR A 76 -6.22 18.94 1.35
N PHE A 77 -7.43 19.31 1.73
CA PHE A 77 -8.61 18.47 1.59
C PHE A 77 -8.89 18.11 0.12
N HIS A 78 -8.78 19.09 -0.78
CA HIS A 78 -8.91 18.85 -2.22
C HIS A 78 -7.81 17.93 -2.74
N HIS A 79 -6.55 18.21 -2.39
CA HIS A 79 -5.38 17.39 -2.77
C HIS A 79 -5.52 15.93 -2.30
N TYR A 80 -5.93 15.73 -1.05
CA TYR A 80 -6.19 14.42 -0.48
C TYR A 80 -7.21 13.60 -1.31
N ARG A 81 -8.32 14.21 -1.67
CA ARG A 81 -9.36 13.56 -2.49
C ARG A 81 -8.89 13.26 -3.89
N THR A 82 -8.18 14.19 -4.51
CA THR A 82 -7.65 14.02 -5.87
C THR A 82 -6.61 12.91 -5.93
N VAL A 83 -5.72 12.83 -4.93
CA VAL A 83 -4.72 11.76 -4.88
C VAL A 83 -5.38 10.40 -4.61
N ASN A 84 -6.41 10.31 -3.79
CA ASN A 84 -7.16 9.07 -3.62
C ASN A 84 -7.82 8.62 -4.94
N ALA A 85 -8.46 9.54 -5.67
CA ALA A 85 -9.05 9.25 -6.97
C ALA A 85 -7.99 8.80 -8.00
N LEU A 86 -6.80 9.40 -7.98
CA LEU A 86 -5.67 8.95 -8.81
C LEU A 86 -5.26 7.53 -8.46
N ILE A 87 -5.14 7.20 -7.17
CA ILE A 87 -4.79 5.85 -6.70
C ILE A 87 -5.83 4.84 -7.18
N ASP A 88 -7.12 5.14 -7.07
CA ASP A 88 -8.19 4.27 -7.54
C ASP A 88 -8.08 4.03 -9.06
N GLN A 89 -7.70 5.04 -9.85
CA GLN A 89 -7.44 4.89 -11.28
C GLN A 89 -6.21 4.02 -11.58
N ILE A 90 -5.12 4.21 -10.84
CA ILE A 90 -3.89 3.42 -11.00
C ILE A 90 -4.16 1.95 -10.65
N THR A 91 -4.82 1.68 -9.52
CA THR A 91 -5.13 0.31 -9.08
C THR A 91 -6.11 -0.38 -10.00
N LEU A 92 -7.13 0.33 -10.50
CA LEU A 92 -8.06 -0.21 -11.49
C LEU A 92 -7.35 -0.62 -12.78
N ARG A 93 -6.49 0.24 -13.33
CA ARG A 93 -5.71 -0.07 -14.55
C ARG A 93 -4.78 -1.26 -14.34
N GLY A 94 -4.07 -1.29 -13.21
CA GLY A 94 -3.20 -2.42 -12.87
C GLY A 94 -3.99 -3.73 -12.74
N MET A 95 -5.14 -3.70 -12.09
CA MET A 95 -6.05 -4.83 -11.97
C MET A 95 -6.47 -5.36 -13.35
N LEU A 96 -6.88 -4.49 -14.26
CA LEU A 96 -7.29 -4.88 -15.62
C LEU A 96 -6.13 -5.53 -16.39
N LEU A 97 -4.91 -4.98 -16.30
CA LEU A 97 -3.72 -5.59 -16.95
C LEU A 97 -3.44 -7.00 -16.41
N ILE A 98 -3.64 -7.23 -15.11
CA ILE A 98 -3.46 -8.55 -14.50
C ILE A 98 -4.56 -9.51 -14.99
N GLN A 99 -5.80 -9.05 -15.06
CA GLN A 99 -6.93 -9.84 -15.56
C GLN A 99 -6.77 -10.21 -17.04
N ASP A 100 -6.21 -9.34 -17.87
CA ASP A 100 -5.91 -9.61 -19.28
C ASP A 100 -4.88 -10.75 -19.47
N ARG A 101 -4.09 -11.04 -18.43
CA ARG A 101 -3.16 -12.18 -18.38
C ARG A 101 -3.78 -13.45 -17.78
N GLY A 102 -5.09 -13.43 -17.49
CA GLY A 102 -5.85 -14.58 -16.98
C GLY A 102 -5.77 -14.80 -15.48
N TYR A 103 -5.23 -13.84 -14.69
CA TYR A 103 -5.18 -13.90 -13.24
C TYR A 103 -6.37 -13.17 -12.61
N LYS A 104 -6.74 -13.58 -11.40
CA LYS A 104 -7.71 -12.84 -10.58
C LYS A 104 -7.02 -11.65 -9.93
N ALA A 105 -7.71 -10.51 -9.90
CA ALA A 105 -7.21 -9.33 -9.21
C ALA A 105 -8.36 -8.50 -8.63
N LEU A 106 -8.08 -7.81 -7.52
CA LEU A 106 -8.99 -6.90 -6.83
C LEU A 106 -8.27 -5.59 -6.52
N ALA A 107 -8.76 -4.49 -7.08
CA ALA A 107 -8.32 -3.15 -6.67
C ALA A 107 -9.01 -2.78 -5.36
N VAL A 108 -8.22 -2.62 -4.28
CA VAL A 108 -8.73 -2.18 -2.99
C VAL A 108 -8.89 -0.66 -3.02
N PRO A 109 -10.09 -0.10 -2.72
CA PRO A 109 -10.32 1.33 -2.74
C PRO A 109 -9.37 2.09 -1.79
N ALA A 110 -8.79 3.20 -2.25
CA ALA A 110 -7.81 4.00 -1.49
C ALA A 110 -8.39 4.60 -0.19
N SER A 111 -9.70 4.82 -0.16
CA SER A 111 -10.40 5.30 1.03
C SER A 111 -11.82 4.75 1.02
N GLN A 112 -12.06 3.71 1.77
CA GLN A 112 -13.35 3.08 1.93
C GLN A 112 -13.65 2.82 3.40
N THR A 113 -14.87 3.11 3.82
CA THR A 113 -15.45 2.64 5.09
C THR A 113 -16.49 1.58 4.77
N VAL A 114 -16.36 0.41 5.38
CA VAL A 114 -17.35 -0.67 5.29
C VAL A 114 -18.30 -0.54 6.48
N ASN A 115 -19.56 -0.19 6.21
CA ASN A 115 -20.53 0.16 7.27
C ASN A 115 -21.12 -1.06 8.00
N ASP A 116 -20.91 -2.27 7.49
CA ASP A 116 -21.53 -3.51 7.99
C ASP A 116 -20.66 -4.30 8.99
N VAL A 117 -19.56 -3.73 9.45
CA VAL A 117 -18.65 -4.36 10.42
C VAL A 117 -18.72 -3.62 11.75
N GLU A 118 -18.52 -4.35 12.86
CA GLU A 118 -18.46 -3.78 14.21
C GLU A 118 -17.44 -2.65 14.36
N ASP A 119 -16.37 -2.66 13.54
CA ASP A 119 -15.39 -1.59 13.44
C ASP A 119 -15.76 -0.61 12.31
N LYS A 120 -16.34 0.53 12.69
CA LYS A 120 -16.81 1.61 11.79
C LYS A 120 -15.71 2.22 10.90
N TYR A 121 -14.44 1.91 11.14
CA TYR A 121 -13.28 2.45 10.38
C TYR A 121 -12.53 1.37 9.61
N SER A 122 -13.07 0.16 9.55
CA SER A 122 -12.46 -0.96 8.84
C SER A 122 -12.71 -0.87 7.33
N GLY A 123 -11.67 -1.09 6.54
CA GLY A 123 -11.77 -1.36 5.11
C GLY A 123 -11.68 -2.86 4.82
N ILE A 124 -11.89 -3.25 3.56
CA ILE A 124 -11.80 -4.67 3.14
C ILE A 124 -10.41 -5.26 3.29
N PHE A 125 -9.37 -4.42 3.23
CA PHE A 125 -7.97 -4.81 3.43
C PHE A 125 -7.12 -3.60 3.86
N PRO A 126 -6.20 -3.74 4.85
CA PRO A 126 -5.37 -2.64 5.34
C PRO A 126 -4.16 -2.38 4.43
N HIS A 127 -4.16 -1.33 3.62
CA HIS A 127 -3.04 -0.92 2.74
C HIS A 127 -1.69 -0.83 3.48
N LYS A 128 -1.70 -0.37 4.73
CA LYS A 128 -0.49 -0.23 5.56
C LYS A 128 0.23 -1.57 5.75
N THR A 129 -0.52 -2.65 5.92
CA THR A 129 0.04 -4.01 6.08
C THR A 129 0.80 -4.44 4.83
N ALA A 130 0.21 -4.27 3.64
CA ALA A 130 0.89 -4.59 2.39
C ALA A 130 2.16 -3.75 2.20
N ALA A 131 2.08 -2.43 2.47
CA ALA A 131 3.21 -1.52 2.33
C ALA A 131 4.40 -1.87 3.26
N VAL A 132 4.11 -2.26 4.51
CA VAL A 132 5.14 -2.70 5.46
C VAL A 132 5.76 -4.02 5.01
N LYS A 133 4.96 -5.02 4.64
CA LYS A 133 5.45 -6.31 4.14
C LYS A 133 6.24 -6.18 2.84
N ALA A 134 5.92 -5.20 2.00
CA ALA A 134 6.68 -4.87 0.80
C ALA A 134 8.01 -4.13 1.07
N GLY A 135 8.35 -3.85 2.32
CA GLY A 135 9.59 -3.16 2.68
C GLY A 135 9.64 -1.68 2.29
N LEU A 136 8.48 -1.04 2.08
CA LEU A 136 8.42 0.36 1.66
C LEU A 136 8.54 1.36 2.83
N GLY A 137 8.40 0.87 4.07
CA GLY A 137 8.44 1.68 5.27
C GLY A 137 7.95 0.92 6.49
N TRP A 138 7.52 1.63 7.52
CA TRP A 138 7.05 1.07 8.80
C TRP A 138 5.80 1.80 9.31
N ILE A 139 5.16 1.27 10.33
CA ILE A 139 4.12 2.00 11.08
C ILE A 139 4.79 2.81 12.18
N GLY A 140 4.59 4.11 12.18
CA GLY A 140 5.14 5.00 13.20
C GLY A 140 4.28 5.06 14.48
N LYS A 141 4.79 5.75 15.53
CA LYS A 141 4.07 6.01 16.80
C LYS A 141 2.74 6.74 16.60
N SER A 142 2.58 7.43 15.47
CA SER A 142 1.30 8.07 15.06
C SER A 142 0.25 7.10 14.54
N GLY A 143 0.56 5.80 14.37
CA GLY A 143 -0.29 4.84 13.69
C GLY A 143 -0.34 5.01 12.16
N LEU A 144 0.40 5.97 11.61
CA LEU A 144 0.51 6.18 10.16
C LEU A 144 1.62 5.32 9.57
N PHE A 145 1.48 4.96 8.29
CA PHE A 145 2.57 4.43 7.51
C PHE A 145 3.60 5.53 7.24
N ILE A 146 4.86 5.23 7.51
CA ILE A 146 6.00 6.10 7.28
C ILE A 146 6.85 5.48 6.16
N SER A 147 6.81 6.09 4.99
CA SER A 147 7.66 5.67 3.87
C SER A 147 9.12 5.92 4.20
N SER A 148 10.00 4.98 3.88
CA SER A 148 11.45 5.13 4.08
C SER A 148 12.06 6.29 3.28
N GLN A 149 11.42 6.70 2.18
CA GLN A 149 11.90 7.76 1.28
C GLN A 149 11.16 9.09 1.48
N TYR A 150 9.85 9.05 1.77
CA TYR A 150 8.99 10.25 1.75
C TYR A 150 8.33 10.53 3.10
N GLY A 151 8.68 9.78 4.16
CA GLY A 151 8.05 9.93 5.46
C GLY A 151 6.54 9.66 5.43
N PRO A 152 5.73 10.39 6.23
CA PRO A 152 4.29 10.21 6.29
C PRO A 152 3.52 10.88 5.12
N ARG A 153 4.21 11.62 4.23
CA ARG A 153 3.60 12.42 3.16
C ARG A 153 3.25 11.59 1.94
N VAL A 154 2.53 10.50 2.15
CA VAL A 154 2.14 9.54 1.12
C VAL A 154 0.70 9.06 1.28
N ARG A 155 0.12 8.61 0.17
CA ARG A 155 -1.12 7.84 0.15
C ARG A 155 -0.84 6.46 -0.45
N LEU A 156 -1.64 5.48 -0.03
CA LEU A 156 -1.45 4.07 -0.38
C LEU A 156 -2.64 3.55 -1.17
N GLY A 157 -2.35 2.66 -2.12
CA GLY A 157 -3.30 1.79 -2.79
C GLY A 157 -2.78 0.36 -2.81
N THR A 158 -3.66 -0.60 -3.04
CA THR A 158 -3.31 -2.02 -3.09
C THR A 158 -4.11 -2.72 -4.18
N ILE A 159 -3.44 -3.56 -4.94
CA ILE A 159 -4.08 -4.56 -5.79
C ILE A 159 -3.79 -5.92 -5.16
N LEU A 160 -4.82 -6.69 -4.85
CA LEU A 160 -4.69 -8.09 -4.45
C LEU A 160 -4.80 -8.99 -5.68
N THR A 161 -4.02 -10.08 -5.75
CA THR A 161 -4.03 -11.00 -6.90
C THR A 161 -3.62 -12.42 -6.50
N ASP A 162 -4.07 -13.40 -7.27
CA ASP A 162 -3.59 -14.79 -7.22
C ASP A 162 -2.33 -15.00 -8.07
N MET A 163 -1.93 -14.01 -8.90
CA MET A 163 -0.69 -14.06 -9.67
C MET A 163 0.49 -14.19 -8.72
N GLU A 164 1.26 -15.26 -8.90
CA GLU A 164 2.43 -15.52 -8.07
C GLU A 164 3.53 -14.50 -8.35
N ILE A 165 3.90 -13.74 -7.30
CA ILE A 165 4.91 -12.68 -7.38
C ILE A 165 6.04 -13.02 -6.42
N ALA A 166 7.26 -13.09 -6.93
CA ALA A 166 8.43 -13.25 -6.08
C ALA A 166 8.58 -12.04 -5.14
N CYS A 167 8.44 -12.27 -3.84
CA CYS A 167 8.53 -11.22 -2.82
C CYS A 167 9.17 -11.78 -1.53
N ASN A 168 10.00 -10.99 -0.89
CA ASN A 168 10.76 -11.41 0.29
C ASN A 168 10.14 -10.97 1.63
N ASN A 169 9.00 -10.29 1.61
CA ASN A 169 8.34 -9.75 2.81
C ASN A 169 9.33 -9.10 3.81
N THR A 170 10.20 -8.24 3.30
CA THR A 170 11.23 -7.58 4.10
C THR A 170 10.60 -6.48 4.95
N VAL A 171 10.47 -6.70 6.25
CA VAL A 171 9.93 -5.70 7.18
C VAL A 171 11.04 -4.76 7.65
N ILE A 172 10.87 -3.46 7.42
CA ILE A 172 11.76 -2.42 7.96
C ILE A 172 11.36 -2.16 9.42
N PRO A 173 12.30 -2.24 10.39
CA PRO A 173 12.01 -1.91 11.78
C PRO A 173 11.63 -0.44 11.92
N CYS A 174 10.80 -0.14 12.91
CA CYS A 174 10.39 1.23 13.21
C CYS A 174 11.61 2.10 13.55
N LYS A 175 11.70 3.27 12.92
CA LYS A 175 12.79 4.24 13.11
C LYS A 175 12.36 5.48 13.89
N CYS A 176 11.25 5.42 14.63
CA CYS A 176 10.80 6.54 15.46
C CYS A 176 11.74 6.81 16.64
N GLY A 177 12.38 5.78 17.21
CA GLY A 177 13.27 5.94 18.37
C GLY A 177 12.65 6.78 19.48
N ASP A 178 13.36 7.79 19.96
CA ASP A 178 12.92 8.71 21.02
C ASP A 178 12.05 9.87 20.51
N CYS A 179 11.76 9.94 19.20
CA CYS A 179 10.93 10.99 18.63
C CYS A 179 9.47 10.86 19.11
N ASN A 180 8.91 11.95 19.66
CA ASN A 180 7.53 12.06 20.14
C ASN A 180 6.75 13.23 19.50
N LYS A 181 7.24 13.82 18.42
CA LYS A 181 6.60 14.98 17.77
C LYS A 181 5.13 14.79 17.45
N CYS A 182 4.73 13.61 16.99
CA CYS A 182 3.33 13.30 16.69
C CYS A 182 2.46 13.24 17.96
N VAL A 183 3.02 12.81 19.09
CA VAL A 183 2.33 12.78 20.39
C VAL A 183 2.12 14.19 20.91
N GLU A 184 3.19 14.99 20.93
CA GLU A 184 3.20 16.38 21.40
C GLU A 184 2.28 17.29 20.57
N SER A 185 2.17 17.02 19.26
CA SER A 185 1.34 17.81 18.34
C SER A 185 -0.13 17.35 18.27
N CYS A 186 -0.51 16.28 18.98
CA CYS A 186 -1.86 15.73 18.86
C CYS A 186 -2.87 16.55 19.69
N PRO A 187 -3.78 17.34 19.08
CA PRO A 187 -4.69 18.20 19.84
C PRO A 187 -5.71 17.41 20.66
N ALA A 188 -6.00 16.18 20.24
CA ALA A 188 -6.92 15.27 20.94
C ALA A 188 -6.23 14.42 22.01
N MET A 189 -4.89 14.54 22.17
CA MET A 189 -4.08 13.70 23.08
C MET A 189 -4.35 12.18 22.88
N ALA A 190 -4.68 11.79 21.66
CA ALA A 190 -5.09 10.40 21.31
C ALA A 190 -3.88 9.47 21.07
N LEU A 191 -2.67 10.01 21.00
CA LEU A 191 -1.45 9.26 20.74
C LEU A 191 -0.67 9.03 22.02
N SER A 192 -0.48 7.78 22.40
CA SER A 192 0.24 7.40 23.63
C SER A 192 1.77 7.35 23.48
N GLY A 193 2.28 7.52 22.26
CA GLY A 193 3.71 7.30 21.96
C GLY A 193 4.12 5.83 21.91
N LYS A 194 3.20 4.92 22.21
CA LYS A 194 3.40 3.48 22.01
C LYS A 194 2.97 3.15 20.59
N SER A 195 3.76 2.31 19.92
CA SER A 195 3.42 1.82 18.60
C SER A 195 2.04 1.16 18.57
N TRP A 196 1.29 1.44 17.53
CA TRP A 196 0.02 0.76 17.27
C TRP A 196 0.24 -0.68 16.79
N VAL A 197 1.41 -0.97 16.26
CA VAL A 197 1.87 -2.31 15.85
C VAL A 197 3.02 -2.70 16.75
N GLN A 198 3.03 -3.93 17.23
CA GLN A 198 4.14 -4.48 18.01
C GLN A 198 5.47 -4.11 17.36
N GLY A 199 6.32 -3.32 18.04
CA GLY A 199 7.69 -3.06 17.61
C GLY A 199 8.15 -1.61 17.48
N CYS A 200 7.32 -0.60 17.71
CA CYS A 200 7.81 0.78 17.91
C CYS A 200 7.81 1.20 19.37
#